data_1c52d96a30ea8f47aaf056e7415c5baa
#
_entry.id   1c52d96a30ea8f47aaf056e7415c5baa
#
_cell.length_a   1.000
_cell.length_b   1.000
_cell.length_c   1.000
_cell.angle_alpha   90.00
_cell.angle_beta   90.00
_cell.angle_gamma   90.00
#
_symmetry.space_group_name_H-M   'P 1'
#
loop_
_entity.id
_entity.type
_entity.pdbx_description
1 polymer ?
#
loop_
_entity_poly.entity_id
_entity_poly.type
_entity_poly.pdbx_seq_one_letter_code
_entity_poly.pdbx_strand_id
1 'polypeptide(L)'
;MIADADDALDGGLEARKIEGLRRRHPDQPVSEALELAQARRKAEGRLVGADRLLLDRHGSEQATSTVVARWKAVRFGKSPVIDLCCGVGGDSMALADRGPCRGVDRDPVRAFMASVNAGIDGIVGSAEEIDVGDALVHIDPARRDESTGRRHWRLEDLSPVPDVIRAIVGRVPGAAIKLGPGLPRPFPIFHERQSISIVSEGGRLVQAVIWTGDLAGPRPMEAVDLPSGEVLAGEAEEMGLGGGERLLPGSAESGKGPILVEFHPAVERASLGPTAWKRRFGEAGLFEPAAGLGIGLAGAEELAASGMITSSRWIRLTQVHSIERPRLDDVEKAIVRLIGEDRPPGRIVVRTRDSAIDADQWTRRLGRLVDPAGGDGSSGLPQVLEIYGIRIGRRIVAVIGRPCPEPDQESSGAL
;
A
#
# COMPACT_ATOMS: atom_id res chain seq x y z
N MET A 1 -6.03 16.42 32.65
CA MET A 1 -6.70 17.05 31.50
C MET A 1 -6.68 16.17 30.24
N ILE A 2 -5.52 15.76 29.67
CA ILE A 2 -5.50 14.94 28.43
C ILE A 2 -6.21 13.60 28.64
N ALA A 3 -6.00 12.92 29.76
CA ALA A 3 -6.72 11.70 30.09
C ALA A 3 -8.25 11.92 30.18
N ASP A 4 -8.67 13.01 30.86
CA ASP A 4 -10.10 13.35 30.95
C ASP A 4 -10.68 13.74 29.57
N ALA A 5 -9.87 14.33 28.68
CA ALA A 5 -10.26 14.63 27.30
C ALA A 5 -10.42 13.32 26.49
N ASP A 6 -9.53 12.36 26.70
CA ASP A 6 -9.63 11.05 26.06
C ASP A 6 -10.88 10.27 26.53
N ASP A 7 -11.12 10.22 27.83
CA ASP A 7 -12.35 9.62 28.40
C ASP A 7 -13.63 10.27 27.85
N ALA A 8 -13.61 11.59 27.62
CA ALA A 8 -14.75 12.30 27.05
C ALA A 8 -15.10 11.92 25.62
N LEU A 9 -14.15 11.33 24.89
CA LEU A 9 -14.37 10.84 23.51
C LEU A 9 -15.10 9.49 23.46
N ASP A 10 -15.20 8.77 24.59
CA ASP A 10 -15.90 7.49 24.65
C ASP A 10 -17.40 7.65 24.40
N GLY A 11 -17.92 6.91 23.40
CA GLY A 11 -19.32 7.00 23.00
C GLY A 11 -19.68 8.26 22.20
N GLY A 12 -18.68 9.05 21.77
CA GLY A 12 -18.85 10.26 20.96
C GLY A 12 -18.70 11.57 21.74
N LEU A 13 -18.32 12.61 21.01
CA LEU A 13 -18.09 13.95 21.57
C LEU A 13 -19.40 14.73 21.68
N GLU A 14 -19.94 14.83 22.88
CA GLU A 14 -21.15 15.59 23.18
C GLU A 14 -20.81 16.97 23.78
N ALA A 15 -21.63 18.00 23.48
CA ALA A 15 -21.45 19.35 24.02
C ALA A 15 -21.40 19.38 25.56
N ARG A 16 -22.21 18.54 26.24
CA ARG A 16 -22.20 18.41 27.72
C ARG A 16 -20.84 17.93 28.25
N LYS A 17 -20.18 17.02 27.57
CA LYS A 17 -18.85 16.49 27.97
C LYS A 17 -17.79 17.56 27.85
N ILE A 18 -17.82 18.35 26.77
CA ILE A 18 -16.91 19.48 26.55
C ILE A 18 -17.11 20.53 27.65
N GLU A 19 -18.35 20.88 27.96
CA GLU A 19 -18.66 21.85 29.01
C GLU A 19 -18.26 21.33 30.40
N GLY A 20 -18.41 20.04 30.66
CA GLY A 20 -17.93 19.39 31.87
C GLY A 20 -16.42 19.44 32.01
N LEU A 21 -15.67 19.25 30.91
CA LEU A 21 -14.22 19.41 30.89
C LEU A 21 -13.80 20.85 31.18
N ARG A 22 -14.41 21.84 30.53
CA ARG A 22 -14.12 23.26 30.76
C ARG A 22 -14.34 23.68 32.19
N ARG A 23 -15.38 23.15 32.86
CA ARG A 23 -15.63 23.40 34.27
C ARG A 23 -14.62 22.75 35.20
N ARG A 24 -14.09 21.57 34.85
CA ARG A 24 -13.05 20.89 35.64
C ARG A 24 -11.66 21.49 35.42
N HIS A 25 -11.43 22.10 34.26
CA HIS A 25 -10.13 22.65 33.86
C HIS A 25 -10.29 24.08 33.33
N PRO A 26 -10.72 25.05 34.17
CA PRO A 26 -11.13 26.40 33.73
C PRO A 26 -9.99 27.19 33.06
N ASP A 27 -8.75 26.96 33.48
CA ASP A 27 -7.57 27.72 33.01
C ASP A 27 -6.71 26.92 32.05
N GLN A 28 -7.24 25.83 31.45
CA GLN A 28 -6.47 24.96 30.59
C GLN A 28 -7.04 24.91 29.15
N PRO A 29 -6.20 24.67 28.16
CA PRO A 29 -6.60 24.60 26.75
C PRO A 29 -7.36 23.29 26.44
N VAL A 30 -8.64 23.24 26.83
CA VAL A 30 -9.48 22.05 26.69
C VAL A 30 -9.69 21.65 25.23
N SER A 31 -9.78 22.63 24.32
CA SER A 31 -9.96 22.37 22.89
C SER A 31 -8.74 21.64 22.30
N GLU A 32 -7.56 22.09 22.65
CA GLU A 32 -6.27 21.52 22.21
C GLU A 32 -6.06 20.13 22.82
N ALA A 33 -6.47 19.92 24.06
CA ALA A 33 -6.41 18.60 24.70
C ALA A 33 -7.35 17.59 24.01
N LEU A 34 -8.55 18.01 23.61
CA LEU A 34 -9.48 17.19 22.85
C LEU A 34 -8.95 16.89 21.45
N GLU A 35 -8.35 17.89 20.76
CA GLU A 35 -7.74 17.68 19.46
C GLU A 35 -6.58 16.68 19.55
N LEU A 36 -5.71 16.82 20.55
CA LEU A 36 -4.62 15.87 20.78
C LEU A 36 -5.13 14.46 21.09
N ALA A 37 -6.15 14.32 21.94
CA ALA A 37 -6.74 13.02 22.25
C ALA A 37 -7.34 12.36 20.99
N GLN A 38 -8.08 13.13 20.17
CA GLN A 38 -8.61 12.63 18.89
C GLN A 38 -7.50 12.22 17.93
N ALA A 39 -6.43 13.02 17.81
CA ALA A 39 -5.29 12.73 16.96
C ALA A 39 -4.57 11.43 17.38
N ARG A 40 -4.40 11.21 18.70
CA ARG A 40 -3.81 9.99 19.25
C ARG A 40 -4.66 8.75 18.95
N ARG A 41 -5.98 8.80 19.17
CA ARG A 41 -6.91 7.69 18.83
C ARG A 41 -6.86 7.36 17.33
N LYS A 42 -6.78 8.37 16.48
CA LYS A 42 -6.69 8.18 15.04
C LYS A 42 -5.36 7.55 14.60
N ALA A 43 -4.29 7.79 15.33
CA ALA A 43 -2.96 7.24 15.09
C ALA A 43 -2.76 5.83 15.70
N GLU A 44 -3.68 5.39 16.57
CA GLU A 44 -3.63 4.08 17.22
C GLU A 44 -3.53 2.94 16.19
N GLY A 45 -2.74 1.92 16.49
CA GLY A 45 -2.45 0.79 15.58
C GLY A 45 -1.51 1.13 14.42
N ARG A 46 -1.28 2.42 14.12
CA ARG A 46 -0.38 2.87 13.05
C ARG A 46 0.94 3.45 13.59
N LEU A 47 0.86 4.24 14.65
CA LEU A 47 2.02 4.78 15.35
C LEU A 47 2.18 4.10 16.70
N VAL A 48 3.33 3.46 16.91
CA VAL A 48 3.65 2.85 18.21
C VAL A 48 3.81 3.95 19.27
N GLY A 49 3.13 3.79 20.41
CA GLY A 49 3.13 4.79 21.48
C GLY A 49 2.31 6.04 21.17
N ALA A 50 1.32 5.95 20.27
CA ALA A 50 0.44 7.06 19.89
C ALA A 50 -0.16 7.82 21.09
N ASP A 51 -0.43 7.12 22.19
CA ASP A 51 -0.94 7.66 23.46
C ASP A 51 -0.03 8.70 24.12
N ARG A 52 1.25 8.71 23.77
CA ARG A 52 2.26 9.64 24.34
C ARG A 52 2.75 10.70 23.35
N LEU A 53 2.49 10.52 22.07
CA LEU A 53 2.97 11.43 21.03
C LEU A 53 2.24 12.78 21.07
N LEU A 54 2.94 13.85 20.71
CA LEU A 54 2.36 15.13 20.37
C LEU A 54 1.92 15.09 18.91
N LEU A 55 0.61 15.17 18.67
CA LEU A 55 0.02 15.03 17.34
C LEU A 55 -1.03 16.11 17.13
N ASP A 56 -1.05 16.70 15.96
CA ASP A 56 -2.20 17.43 15.45
C ASP A 56 -3.05 16.51 14.54
N ARG A 57 -4.20 16.98 14.11
CA ARG A 57 -5.07 16.23 13.19
C ARG A 57 -4.33 15.83 11.91
N HIS A 58 -3.57 16.75 11.33
CA HIS A 58 -2.83 16.54 10.08
C HIS A 58 -1.69 15.54 10.27
N GLY A 59 -0.88 15.70 11.31
CA GLY A 59 0.19 14.77 11.65
C GLY A 59 -0.33 13.36 11.93
N SER A 60 -1.50 13.24 12.60
CA SER A 60 -2.12 11.93 12.82
C SER A 60 -2.53 11.23 11.53
N GLU A 61 -2.87 11.96 10.47
CA GLU A 61 -3.28 11.39 9.17
C GLU A 61 -2.11 11.10 8.24
N GLN A 62 -1.10 11.96 8.23
CA GLN A 62 -0.01 11.96 7.22
C GLN A 62 1.30 11.34 7.71
N ALA A 63 1.51 11.24 9.04
CA ALA A 63 2.71 10.61 9.56
C ALA A 63 2.89 9.20 8.99
N THR A 64 4.10 8.86 8.62
CA THR A 64 4.49 7.50 8.21
C THR A 64 4.19 6.52 9.34
N SER A 65 3.61 5.37 9.03
CA SER A 65 3.43 4.31 10.02
C SER A 65 4.78 3.85 10.59
N THR A 66 4.78 3.42 11.84
CA THR A 66 6.02 2.94 12.50
C THR A 66 6.68 1.79 11.73
N VAL A 67 5.88 0.90 11.14
CA VAL A 67 6.39 -0.23 10.34
C VAL A 67 7.16 0.26 9.12
N VAL A 68 6.59 1.19 8.38
CA VAL A 68 7.21 1.76 7.17
C VAL A 68 8.42 2.63 7.51
N ALA A 69 8.32 3.44 8.56
CA ALA A 69 9.42 4.29 9.03
C ALA A 69 10.65 3.44 9.45
N ARG A 70 10.42 2.39 10.22
CA ARG A 70 11.48 1.45 10.64
C ARG A 70 12.12 0.73 9.46
N TRP A 71 11.32 0.28 8.51
CA TRP A 71 11.84 -0.31 7.28
C TRP A 71 12.78 0.66 6.54
N LYS A 72 12.37 1.92 6.34
CA LYS A 72 13.21 2.95 5.72
C LYS A 72 14.49 3.20 6.51
N ALA A 73 14.38 3.37 7.81
CA ALA A 73 15.50 3.71 8.69
C ALA A 73 16.64 2.68 8.64
N VAL A 74 16.33 1.40 8.36
CA VAL A 74 17.36 0.35 8.20
C VAL A 74 18.38 0.72 7.13
N ARG A 75 17.97 1.33 6.02
CA ARG A 75 18.88 1.67 4.89
C ARG A 75 19.87 2.79 5.23
N PHE A 76 19.54 3.65 6.18
CA PHE A 76 20.46 4.69 6.67
C PHE A 76 21.57 4.16 7.59
N GLY A 77 21.42 2.93 8.09
CA GLY A 77 22.39 2.34 9.01
C GLY A 77 22.49 3.12 10.32
N LYS A 78 23.72 3.50 10.70
CA LYS A 78 24.01 4.32 11.88
C LYS A 78 24.58 5.71 11.53
N SER A 79 24.53 6.08 10.27
CA SER A 79 25.02 7.37 9.78
C SER A 79 24.19 8.51 10.35
N PRO A 80 24.78 9.70 10.53
CA PRO A 80 24.03 10.91 10.85
C PRO A 80 23.00 11.21 9.76
N VAL A 81 21.77 11.54 10.16
CA VAL A 81 20.66 11.84 9.25
C VAL A 81 20.05 13.20 9.59
N ILE A 82 19.72 13.95 8.55
CA ILE A 82 18.86 15.12 8.65
C ILE A 82 17.53 14.80 8.00
N ASP A 83 16.46 14.87 8.78
CA ASP A 83 15.08 14.65 8.35
C ASP A 83 14.45 15.99 7.98
N LEU A 84 14.40 16.31 6.69
CA LEU A 84 13.84 17.55 6.15
C LEU A 84 12.33 17.41 5.95
N CYS A 85 11.58 18.44 6.37
CA CYS A 85 10.13 18.45 6.42
C CYS A 85 9.62 17.35 7.39
N CYS A 86 10.22 17.28 8.58
CA CYS A 86 10.03 16.18 9.52
C CYS A 86 8.61 16.08 10.10
N GLY A 87 7.78 17.10 9.96
CA GLY A 87 6.41 17.12 10.44
C GLY A 87 6.34 16.83 11.95
N VAL A 88 5.50 15.89 12.35
CA VAL A 88 5.38 15.44 13.75
C VAL A 88 6.43 14.40 14.15
N GLY A 89 7.39 14.11 13.29
CA GLY A 89 8.51 13.20 13.58
C GLY A 89 8.24 11.71 13.32
N GLY A 90 7.26 11.37 12.47
CA GLY A 90 6.91 9.99 12.17
C GLY A 90 8.09 9.17 11.64
N ASP A 91 8.87 9.71 10.72
CA ASP A 91 10.11 9.11 10.21
C ASP A 91 11.29 9.36 11.15
N SER A 92 11.37 10.57 11.74
CA SER A 92 12.44 10.95 12.68
C SER A 92 12.58 9.99 13.85
N MET A 93 11.47 9.48 14.41
CA MET A 93 11.51 8.50 15.51
C MET A 93 12.30 7.24 15.11
N ALA A 94 12.01 6.68 13.94
CA ALA A 94 12.70 5.47 13.48
C ALA A 94 14.15 5.72 13.08
N LEU A 95 14.45 6.91 12.55
CA LEU A 95 15.81 7.34 12.21
C LEU A 95 16.66 7.54 13.49
N ALA A 96 16.09 8.17 14.52
CA ALA A 96 16.74 8.40 15.81
C ALA A 96 17.05 7.08 16.57
N ASP A 97 16.20 6.07 16.43
CA ASP A 97 16.43 4.72 16.96
C ASP A 97 17.68 4.05 16.34
N ARG A 98 18.14 4.53 15.18
CA ARG A 98 19.29 3.94 14.44
C ARG A 98 20.60 4.68 14.69
N GLY A 99 20.56 6.00 14.78
CA GLY A 99 21.74 6.83 14.90
C GLY A 99 21.43 8.31 15.11
N PRO A 100 22.42 9.18 15.06
CA PRO A 100 22.20 10.62 15.22
C PRO A 100 21.22 11.15 14.19
N CYS A 101 20.16 11.81 14.65
CA CYS A 101 19.13 12.40 13.79
C CYS A 101 18.83 13.83 14.23
N ARG A 102 18.62 14.73 13.27
CA ARG A 102 18.08 16.08 13.48
C ARG A 102 16.87 16.26 12.59
N GLY A 103 15.80 16.85 13.13
CA GLY A 103 14.58 17.15 12.38
C GLY A 103 14.53 18.62 11.98
N VAL A 104 14.14 18.91 10.76
CA VAL A 104 13.96 20.28 10.25
C VAL A 104 12.55 20.43 9.72
N ASP A 105 11.83 21.44 10.22
CA ASP A 105 10.53 21.85 9.66
C ASP A 105 10.41 23.37 9.69
N ARG A 106 9.73 23.93 8.69
CA ARG A 106 9.47 25.38 8.65
C ARG A 106 8.42 25.82 9.67
N ASP A 107 7.56 24.91 10.08
CA ASP A 107 6.56 25.13 11.12
C ASP A 107 7.19 24.88 12.50
N PRO A 108 7.30 25.93 13.36
CA PRO A 108 7.90 25.78 14.67
C PRO A 108 7.17 24.80 15.59
N VAL A 109 5.85 24.66 15.44
CA VAL A 109 5.07 23.71 16.23
C VAL A 109 5.41 22.27 15.84
N ARG A 110 5.56 22.01 14.55
CA ARG A 110 5.95 20.68 14.03
C ARG A 110 7.37 20.33 14.38
N ALA A 111 8.31 21.26 14.22
CA ALA A 111 9.70 21.06 14.65
C ALA A 111 9.77 20.72 16.16
N PHE A 112 8.99 21.41 17.00
CA PHE A 112 8.86 21.10 18.42
C PHE A 112 8.23 19.72 18.66
N MET A 113 7.13 19.38 17.98
CA MET A 113 6.50 18.05 18.08
C MET A 113 7.49 16.93 17.72
N ALA A 114 8.24 17.07 16.61
CA ALA A 114 9.26 16.13 16.21
C ALA A 114 10.36 15.97 17.25
N SER A 115 10.83 17.09 17.84
CA SER A 115 11.87 17.03 18.87
C SER A 115 11.42 16.25 20.10
N VAL A 116 10.20 16.45 20.55
CA VAL A 116 9.64 15.73 21.71
C VAL A 116 9.35 14.26 21.37
N ASN A 117 8.74 14.00 20.21
CA ASN A 117 8.32 12.66 19.83
C ASN A 117 9.52 11.74 19.54
N ALA A 118 10.55 12.25 18.90
CA ALA A 118 11.74 11.48 18.52
C ALA A 118 12.94 11.66 19.46
N GLY A 119 12.89 12.58 20.42
CA GLY A 119 14.02 12.86 21.31
C GLY A 119 15.25 13.45 20.58
N ILE A 120 15.01 14.30 19.58
CA ILE A 120 16.01 14.87 18.68
C ILE A 120 16.07 16.39 18.76
N ASP A 121 17.09 16.98 18.16
CA ASP A 121 17.12 18.44 17.92
C ASP A 121 16.12 18.78 16.80
N GLY A 122 15.05 19.50 17.15
CA GLY A 122 14.09 20.07 16.21
C GLY A 122 14.50 21.48 15.80
N ILE A 123 14.81 21.66 14.52
CA ILE A 123 15.28 22.92 13.96
C ILE A 123 14.15 23.58 13.17
N VAL A 124 13.84 24.83 13.50
CA VAL A 124 12.92 25.65 12.71
C VAL A 124 13.70 26.24 11.53
N GLY A 125 13.35 25.83 10.32
CA GLY A 125 14.05 26.30 9.13
C GLY A 125 13.49 25.75 7.82
N SER A 126 13.94 26.35 6.73
CA SER A 126 13.62 25.89 5.38
C SER A 126 14.63 24.84 4.91
N ALA A 127 14.17 23.82 4.20
CA ALA A 127 15.04 22.80 3.62
C ALA A 127 16.10 23.37 2.65
N GLU A 128 15.79 24.52 2.03
CA GLU A 128 16.68 25.23 1.12
C GLU A 128 17.91 25.87 1.83
N GLU A 129 17.73 26.28 3.09
CA GLU A 129 18.69 27.10 3.84
C GLU A 129 19.55 26.29 4.81
N ILE A 130 19.15 25.07 5.11
CA ILE A 130 19.85 24.23 6.08
C ILE A 130 21.18 23.72 5.49
N ASP A 131 22.23 23.88 6.26
CA ASP A 131 23.49 23.19 6.01
C ASP A 131 23.34 21.70 6.42
N VAL A 132 23.38 20.83 5.42
CA VAL A 132 23.25 19.38 5.62
C VAL A 132 24.62 18.69 5.83
N GLY A 133 25.73 19.38 5.52
CA GLY A 133 27.08 18.82 5.63
C GLY A 133 27.22 17.47 4.92
N ASP A 134 27.90 16.51 5.55
CA ASP A 134 28.10 15.16 5.05
C ASP A 134 27.04 14.16 5.56
N ALA A 135 25.94 14.64 6.14
CA ALA A 135 24.87 13.77 6.62
C ALA A 135 24.06 13.17 5.46
N LEU A 136 23.53 11.97 5.68
CA LEU A 136 22.47 11.44 4.84
C LEU A 136 21.18 12.24 5.07
N VAL A 137 20.34 12.32 4.06
CA VAL A 137 19.13 13.15 4.14
C VAL A 137 17.87 12.30 3.89
N HIS A 138 16.88 12.47 4.74
CA HIS A 138 15.50 12.07 4.48
C HIS A 138 14.70 13.32 4.12
N ILE A 139 13.84 13.26 3.12
CA ILE A 139 12.99 14.38 2.68
C ILE A 139 11.56 13.89 2.52
N ASP A 140 10.63 14.48 3.29
CA ASP A 140 9.18 14.26 3.13
C ASP A 140 8.50 15.55 2.63
N PRO A 141 8.56 15.82 1.32
CA PRO A 141 8.05 17.10 0.81
C PRO A 141 6.53 17.16 0.93
N ALA A 142 6.04 18.25 1.54
CA ALA A 142 4.62 18.53 1.62
C ALA A 142 4.04 18.86 0.24
N ARG A 143 2.73 18.69 0.05
CA ARG A 143 2.02 19.21 -1.12
C ARG A 143 1.54 20.63 -0.86
N ARG A 144 1.67 21.52 -1.86
CA ARG A 144 1.29 22.92 -1.72
C ARG A 144 -0.21 23.17 -1.69
N ASP A 145 -1.02 22.30 -2.30
CA ASP A 145 -2.45 22.51 -2.48
C ASP A 145 -3.30 21.39 -1.91
N GLU A 146 -3.70 21.56 -0.65
CA GLU A 146 -4.71 20.73 -0.01
C GLU A 146 -6.14 21.27 -0.24
N SER A 147 -6.28 22.47 -0.83
CA SER A 147 -7.55 23.21 -0.88
C SER A 147 -8.49 22.76 -1.99
N THR A 148 -8.00 22.14 -3.07
CA THR A 148 -8.81 21.86 -4.26
C THR A 148 -9.44 20.47 -4.31
N GLY A 149 -9.11 19.55 -3.40
CA GLY A 149 -9.70 18.21 -3.34
C GLY A 149 -9.49 17.33 -4.59
N ARG A 150 -8.88 17.85 -5.64
CA ARG A 150 -8.57 17.12 -6.87
C ARG A 150 -7.21 16.44 -6.75
N ARG A 151 -7.20 15.12 -6.73
CA ARG A 151 -6.01 14.26 -6.63
C ARG A 151 -5.20 14.20 -7.94
N HIS A 152 -4.91 15.33 -8.59
CA HIS A 152 -3.92 15.35 -9.65
C HIS A 152 -2.53 15.52 -9.03
N TRP A 153 -1.77 14.44 -9.05
CA TRP A 153 -0.42 14.42 -8.54
C TRP A 153 0.50 15.11 -9.56
N ARG A 154 1.00 16.30 -9.22
CA ARG A 154 2.02 16.98 -10.01
C ARG A 154 3.28 17.13 -9.17
N LEU A 155 4.42 16.92 -9.81
CA LEU A 155 5.71 17.03 -9.14
C LEU A 155 5.99 18.48 -8.70
N GLU A 156 5.49 19.44 -9.48
CA GLU A 156 5.63 20.88 -9.26
C GLU A 156 4.88 21.40 -8.01
N ASP A 157 3.92 20.59 -7.52
CA ASP A 157 3.13 20.93 -6.32
C ASP A 157 3.86 20.56 -5.02
N LEU A 158 5.07 19.99 -5.10
CA LEU A 158 5.88 19.67 -3.93
C LEU A 158 6.47 20.92 -3.26
N SER A 159 6.66 20.86 -1.95
CA SER A 159 7.39 21.83 -1.14
C SER A 159 8.34 21.08 -0.19
N PRO A 160 9.67 21.18 -0.39
CA PRO A 160 10.36 21.96 -1.42
C PRO A 160 10.07 21.50 -2.86
N VAL A 161 10.24 22.43 -3.81
CA VAL A 161 10.05 22.13 -5.25
C VAL A 161 11.12 21.17 -5.78
N PRO A 162 10.86 20.47 -6.90
CA PRO A 162 11.78 19.48 -7.44
C PRO A 162 13.21 19.97 -7.66
N ASP A 163 13.39 21.22 -8.11
CA ASP A 163 14.72 21.77 -8.35
C ASP A 163 15.52 21.96 -7.05
N VAL A 164 14.84 22.36 -5.97
CA VAL A 164 15.45 22.43 -4.64
C VAL A 164 15.82 21.03 -4.15
N ILE A 165 14.93 20.05 -4.33
CA ILE A 165 15.23 18.66 -3.98
C ILE A 165 16.47 18.19 -4.74
N ARG A 166 16.58 18.44 -6.06
CA ARG A 166 17.76 18.11 -6.85
C ARG A 166 19.03 18.79 -6.34
N ALA A 167 18.94 20.06 -5.97
CA ALA A 167 20.07 20.81 -5.42
C ALA A 167 20.53 20.23 -4.06
N ILE A 168 19.62 19.79 -3.19
CA ILE A 168 19.95 19.11 -1.94
C ILE A 168 20.62 17.77 -2.22
N VAL A 169 19.99 16.94 -3.06
CA VAL A 169 20.47 15.59 -3.40
C VAL A 169 21.85 15.60 -4.05
N GLY A 170 22.14 16.63 -4.89
CA GLY A 170 23.43 16.77 -5.56
C GLY A 170 24.61 17.14 -4.64
N ARG A 171 24.37 17.50 -3.39
CA ARG A 171 25.41 17.93 -2.43
C ARG A 171 25.58 17.01 -1.21
N VAL A 172 24.79 15.93 -1.13
CA VAL A 172 24.84 14.98 -0.01
C VAL A 172 25.27 13.59 -0.47
N PRO A 173 25.87 12.76 0.39
CA PRO A 173 26.28 11.41 0.04
C PRO A 173 25.13 10.53 -0.45
N GLY A 174 23.93 10.72 0.12
CA GLY A 174 22.72 10.00 -0.28
C GLY A 174 21.47 10.57 0.37
N ALA A 175 20.36 10.45 -0.32
CA ALA A 175 19.07 10.89 0.19
C ALA A 175 17.95 9.87 -0.06
N ALA A 176 16.95 9.88 0.82
CA ALA A 176 15.66 9.23 0.63
C ALA A 176 14.57 10.29 0.46
N ILE A 177 13.88 10.28 -0.67
CA ILE A 177 12.78 11.19 -0.96
C ILE A 177 11.48 10.42 -0.87
N LYS A 178 10.65 10.72 0.13
CA LYS A 178 9.33 10.12 0.31
C LYS A 178 8.32 10.82 -0.60
N LEU A 179 7.60 10.03 -1.37
CA LEU A 179 6.56 10.50 -2.28
C LEU A 179 5.30 9.64 -2.16
N GLY A 180 4.17 10.16 -2.61
CA GLY A 180 2.96 9.36 -2.67
C GLY A 180 3.09 8.21 -3.69
N PRO A 181 2.37 7.08 -3.50
CA PRO A 181 2.47 5.92 -4.37
C PRO A 181 1.91 6.18 -5.79
N GLY A 182 1.15 7.27 -5.96
CA GLY A 182 0.59 7.71 -7.25
C GLY A 182 1.54 8.51 -8.12
N LEU A 183 2.86 8.38 -7.96
CA LEU A 183 3.88 9.04 -8.79
C LEU A 183 3.55 8.92 -10.29
N PRO A 184 3.69 10.03 -11.09
CA PRO A 184 3.53 9.93 -12.54
C PRO A 184 4.60 9.04 -13.17
N ARG A 185 4.30 8.46 -14.32
CA ARG A 185 5.29 7.80 -15.17
C ARG A 185 5.58 8.66 -16.39
N PRO A 186 6.83 8.74 -16.86
CA PRO A 186 8.03 8.12 -16.28
C PRO A 186 8.32 8.67 -14.86
N PHE A 187 8.93 7.82 -14.03
CA PHE A 187 9.29 8.23 -12.66
C PHE A 187 10.29 9.40 -12.67
N PRO A 188 10.20 10.33 -11.71
CA PRO A 188 11.08 11.49 -11.66
C PRO A 188 12.54 11.05 -11.40
N ILE A 189 13.46 11.77 -12.04
CA ILE A 189 14.90 11.60 -11.84
C ILE A 189 15.39 12.78 -11.00
N PHE A 190 15.97 12.47 -9.84
CA PHE A 190 16.60 13.44 -8.95
C PHE A 190 18.13 13.31 -8.93
N HIS A 191 18.64 12.12 -9.26
CA HIS A 191 20.08 11.83 -9.27
C HIS A 191 20.36 10.71 -10.27
N GLU A 192 21.57 10.72 -10.89
CA GLU A 192 21.98 9.68 -11.86
C GLU A 192 22.03 8.26 -11.24
N ARG A 193 22.48 8.19 -9.97
CA ARG A 193 22.45 6.95 -9.18
C ARG A 193 21.23 6.99 -8.25
N GLN A 194 20.14 6.42 -8.73
CA GLN A 194 18.91 6.29 -7.93
C GLN A 194 18.25 4.93 -8.09
N SER A 195 17.49 4.54 -7.07
CA SER A 195 16.54 3.43 -7.10
C SER A 195 15.21 3.85 -6.49
N ILE A 196 14.15 3.14 -6.81
CA ILE A 196 12.79 3.47 -6.36
C ILE A 196 12.19 2.25 -5.69
N SER A 197 11.73 2.41 -4.44
CA SER A 197 10.95 1.42 -3.74
C SER A 197 9.48 1.81 -3.75
N ILE A 198 8.62 0.93 -4.24
CA ILE A 198 7.16 1.03 -4.13
C ILE A 198 6.74 0.20 -2.93
N VAL A 199 6.21 0.85 -1.90
CA VAL A 199 5.94 0.24 -0.60
C VAL A 199 4.45 0.01 -0.42
N SER A 200 4.09 -1.19 -0.03
CA SER A 200 2.77 -1.57 0.47
C SER A 200 2.81 -1.93 1.95
N GLU A 201 1.72 -1.68 2.63
CA GLU A 201 1.47 -2.10 4.01
C GLU A 201 0.09 -2.76 4.08
N GLY A 202 0.03 -4.01 4.51
CA GLY A 202 -1.20 -4.78 4.54
C GLY A 202 -1.87 -4.90 3.16
N GLY A 203 -1.08 -5.05 2.09
CA GLY A 203 -1.56 -5.17 0.71
C GLY A 203 -2.03 -3.87 0.06
N ARG A 204 -1.85 -2.71 0.72
CA ARG A 204 -2.21 -1.39 0.18
C ARG A 204 -0.97 -0.57 -0.11
N LEU A 205 -0.92 0.08 -1.26
CA LEU A 205 0.14 1.03 -1.56
C LEU A 205 0.09 2.21 -0.59
N VAL A 206 1.21 2.49 0.09
CA VAL A 206 1.30 3.57 1.08
C VAL A 206 2.24 4.69 0.64
N GLN A 207 3.36 4.36 0.01
CA GLN A 207 4.31 5.36 -0.47
C GLN A 207 5.23 4.83 -1.57
N ALA A 208 5.91 5.75 -2.25
CA ALA A 208 7.11 5.50 -3.02
C ALA A 208 8.29 6.20 -2.33
N VAL A 209 9.47 5.58 -2.36
CA VAL A 209 10.70 6.20 -1.85
C VAL A 209 11.73 6.17 -2.96
N ILE A 210 12.27 7.35 -3.29
CA ILE A 210 13.40 7.46 -4.21
C ILE A 210 14.67 7.55 -3.37
N TRP A 211 15.55 6.59 -3.56
CA TRP A 211 16.84 6.49 -2.90
C TRP A 211 17.92 6.97 -3.85
N THR A 212 18.83 7.80 -3.39
CA THR A 212 19.87 8.39 -4.22
C THR A 212 21.26 8.22 -3.60
N GLY A 213 22.29 8.32 -4.41
CA GLY A 213 23.68 8.25 -3.96
C GLY A 213 23.98 6.93 -3.25
N ASP A 214 24.53 6.99 -2.04
CA ASP A 214 24.90 5.81 -1.24
C ASP A 214 23.70 5.02 -0.70
N LEU A 215 22.52 5.62 -0.70
CA LEU A 215 21.29 4.93 -0.35
C LEU A 215 20.62 4.22 -1.54
N ALA A 216 21.07 4.43 -2.78
CA ALA A 216 20.51 3.76 -3.94
C ALA A 216 20.74 2.24 -3.87
N GLY A 217 19.69 1.47 -4.15
CA GLY A 217 19.77 0.02 -4.23
C GLY A 217 20.53 -0.47 -5.48
N PRO A 218 20.89 -1.76 -5.52
CA PRO A 218 21.62 -2.36 -6.65
C PRO A 218 20.75 -2.54 -7.91
N ARG A 219 19.45 -2.43 -7.77
CA ARG A 219 18.47 -2.50 -8.86
C ARG A 219 17.63 -1.22 -8.90
N PRO A 220 17.19 -0.76 -10.07
CA PRO A 220 16.48 0.51 -10.19
C PRO A 220 15.09 0.50 -9.54
N MET A 221 14.43 -0.66 -9.46
CA MET A 221 13.09 -0.80 -8.90
C MET A 221 13.01 -1.87 -7.82
N GLU A 222 12.22 -1.57 -6.79
CA GLU A 222 11.89 -2.49 -5.70
C GLU A 222 10.39 -2.43 -5.41
N ALA A 223 9.74 -3.58 -5.31
CA ALA A 223 8.42 -3.75 -4.70
C ALA A 223 8.62 -4.27 -3.27
N VAL A 224 8.03 -3.61 -2.30
CA VAL A 224 8.18 -3.92 -0.87
C VAL A 224 6.82 -4.22 -0.27
N ASP A 225 6.74 -5.33 0.46
CA ASP A 225 5.53 -5.68 1.21
C ASP A 225 5.80 -5.70 2.72
N LEU A 226 5.02 -4.92 3.46
CA LEU A 226 5.13 -4.79 4.91
C LEU A 226 3.84 -5.29 5.59
N PRO A 227 3.92 -5.87 6.77
CA PRO A 227 5.09 -5.96 7.66
C PRO A 227 6.05 -7.12 7.38
N SER A 228 5.82 -7.95 6.34
CA SER A 228 6.67 -9.12 6.05
C SER A 228 8.15 -8.75 5.82
N GLY A 229 8.41 -7.55 5.28
CA GLY A 229 9.75 -7.10 4.92
C GLY A 229 10.26 -7.69 3.60
N GLU A 230 9.43 -8.47 2.87
CA GLU A 230 9.85 -9.02 1.59
C GLU A 230 10.06 -7.94 0.53
N VAL A 231 11.10 -8.12 -0.28
CA VAL A 231 11.47 -7.23 -1.38
C VAL A 231 11.64 -8.01 -2.66
N LEU A 232 10.98 -7.54 -3.72
CA LEU A 232 11.24 -7.96 -5.09
C LEU A 232 11.94 -6.82 -5.82
N ALA A 233 13.18 -7.03 -6.27
CA ALA A 233 13.96 -6.02 -6.98
C ALA A 233 14.29 -6.47 -8.41
N GLY A 234 14.34 -5.50 -9.35
CA GLY A 234 14.59 -5.78 -10.76
C GLY A 234 14.59 -4.53 -11.62
N GLU A 235 14.61 -4.75 -12.93
CA GLU A 235 14.38 -3.71 -13.93
C GLU A 235 12.87 -3.49 -14.09
N ALA A 236 12.48 -2.24 -14.34
CA ALA A 236 11.09 -1.94 -14.70
C ALA A 236 10.84 -2.40 -16.15
N GLU A 237 10.00 -3.38 -16.31
CA GLU A 237 9.58 -3.85 -17.62
C GLU A 237 8.08 -3.63 -17.79
N GLU A 238 7.68 -2.92 -18.87
CA GLU A 238 6.27 -2.85 -19.20
C GLU A 238 5.84 -4.22 -19.74
N MET A 239 4.80 -4.78 -19.12
CA MET A 239 4.15 -5.95 -19.70
C MET A 239 3.46 -5.51 -20.98
N GLY A 240 3.93 -6.03 -22.12
CA GLY A 240 3.33 -5.76 -23.41
C GLY A 240 1.84 -6.04 -23.38
N LEU A 241 1.03 -5.18 -23.99
CA LEU A 241 -0.38 -5.44 -24.23
C LEU A 241 -0.48 -6.62 -25.20
N GLY A 242 -0.48 -7.84 -24.67
CA GLY A 242 -0.81 -9.04 -25.45
C GLY A 242 -2.23 -8.90 -25.97
N GLY A 243 -2.47 -9.33 -27.19
CA GLY A 243 -3.78 -9.27 -27.84
C GLY A 243 -4.81 -10.15 -27.11
N GLY A 244 -5.40 -9.63 -26.03
CA GLY A 244 -6.45 -10.30 -25.23
C GLY A 244 -7.74 -10.60 -25.99
N GLU A 245 -7.69 -10.78 -27.31
CA GLU A 245 -8.85 -11.09 -28.16
C GLU A 245 -9.30 -12.56 -28.08
N ARG A 246 -8.50 -13.46 -27.49
CA ARG A 246 -8.80 -14.90 -27.44
C ARG A 246 -9.70 -15.34 -26.29
N LEU A 247 -9.97 -14.48 -25.33
CA LEU A 247 -10.76 -14.84 -24.15
C LEU A 247 -12.20 -14.32 -24.30
N LEU A 248 -13.00 -15.14 -24.97
CA LEU A 248 -14.44 -14.91 -25.12
C LEU A 248 -15.21 -15.50 -23.93
N PRO A 249 -16.36 -14.89 -23.55
CA PRO A 249 -17.26 -15.48 -22.56
C PRO A 249 -17.63 -16.91 -22.94
N GLY A 250 -17.49 -17.82 -22.00
CA GLY A 250 -17.86 -19.22 -22.15
C GLY A 250 -17.48 -19.99 -20.89
N SER A 251 -18.19 -21.10 -20.62
CA SER A 251 -17.83 -22.00 -19.54
C SER A 251 -16.55 -22.73 -19.91
N ALA A 252 -15.52 -22.64 -19.06
CA ALA A 252 -14.40 -23.54 -19.13
C ALA A 252 -14.84 -24.91 -18.64
N GLU A 253 -14.43 -26.00 -19.33
CA GLU A 253 -14.59 -27.33 -18.79
C GLU A 253 -13.97 -27.44 -17.40
N SER A 254 -14.65 -28.10 -16.47
CA SER A 254 -14.24 -28.18 -15.06
C SER A 254 -12.78 -28.62 -14.93
N GLY A 255 -11.94 -27.80 -14.31
CA GLY A 255 -10.53 -28.09 -14.06
C GLY A 255 -9.53 -27.75 -15.17
N LYS A 256 -9.98 -27.35 -16.37
CA LYS A 256 -9.12 -26.99 -17.52
C LYS A 256 -9.20 -25.52 -17.95
N GLY A 257 -9.89 -24.69 -17.19
CA GLY A 257 -10.02 -23.26 -17.49
C GLY A 257 -8.69 -22.51 -17.31
N PRO A 258 -8.58 -21.32 -17.90
CA PRO A 258 -7.40 -20.48 -17.71
C PRO A 258 -7.22 -20.09 -16.24
N ILE A 259 -5.99 -19.73 -15.87
CA ILE A 259 -5.66 -19.18 -14.56
C ILE A 259 -5.65 -17.66 -14.67
N LEU A 260 -6.47 -17.00 -13.84
CA LEU A 260 -6.37 -15.55 -13.65
C LEU A 260 -5.18 -15.26 -12.75
N VAL A 261 -4.31 -14.37 -13.22
CA VAL A 261 -3.08 -13.94 -12.55
C VAL A 261 -3.27 -12.51 -12.09
N GLU A 262 -3.12 -12.26 -10.79
CA GLU A 262 -3.14 -10.91 -10.21
C GLU A 262 -1.82 -10.65 -9.51
N PHE A 263 -1.11 -9.58 -9.93
CA PHE A 263 0.10 -9.15 -9.27
C PHE A 263 -0.22 -8.32 -8.02
N HIS A 264 0.65 -8.45 -7.03
CA HIS A 264 0.63 -7.60 -5.85
C HIS A 264 0.70 -6.11 -6.25
N PRO A 265 -0.04 -5.20 -5.60
CA PRO A 265 -0.08 -3.79 -6.01
C PRO A 265 1.29 -3.11 -6.11
N ALA A 266 2.24 -3.45 -5.22
CA ALA A 266 3.59 -2.90 -5.28
C ALA A 266 4.36 -3.41 -6.52
N VAL A 267 4.18 -4.67 -6.90
CA VAL A 267 4.79 -5.28 -8.11
C VAL A 267 4.24 -4.63 -9.37
N GLU A 268 2.93 -4.49 -9.46
CA GLU A 268 2.26 -3.80 -10.55
C GLU A 268 2.77 -2.36 -10.69
N ARG A 269 2.79 -1.63 -9.58
CA ARG A 269 3.20 -0.22 -9.57
C ARG A 269 4.68 -0.03 -9.89
N ALA A 270 5.54 -0.97 -9.49
CA ALA A 270 6.97 -0.99 -9.80
C ALA A 270 7.27 -1.48 -11.21
N SER A 271 6.29 -1.95 -12.00
CA SER A 271 6.48 -2.64 -13.29
C SER A 271 7.40 -3.87 -13.19
N LEU A 272 7.28 -4.62 -12.10
CA LEU A 272 8.06 -5.83 -11.83
C LEU A 272 7.25 -7.12 -12.09
N GLY A 273 6.13 -7.04 -12.82
CA GLY A 273 5.34 -8.20 -13.20
C GLY A 273 6.14 -9.31 -13.89
N PRO A 274 6.90 -9.01 -14.96
CA PRO A 274 7.76 -9.99 -15.63
C PRO A 274 8.79 -10.60 -14.66
N THR A 275 9.41 -9.79 -13.81
CA THR A 275 10.38 -10.26 -12.80
C THR A 275 9.71 -11.20 -11.78
N ALA A 276 8.53 -10.85 -11.28
CA ALA A 276 7.78 -11.69 -10.35
C ALA A 276 7.39 -13.03 -10.99
N TRP A 277 6.92 -12.97 -12.25
CA TRP A 277 6.56 -14.15 -13.03
C TRP A 277 7.74 -15.08 -13.25
N LYS A 278 8.85 -14.54 -13.81
CA LYS A 278 10.07 -15.30 -14.07
C LYS A 278 10.65 -15.94 -12.82
N ARG A 279 10.65 -15.22 -11.70
CA ARG A 279 11.10 -15.75 -10.40
C ARG A 279 10.25 -16.92 -9.93
N ARG A 280 8.94 -16.92 -10.21
CA ARG A 280 8.01 -17.94 -9.74
C ARG A 280 7.89 -19.13 -10.67
N PHE A 281 7.84 -18.90 -11.98
CA PHE A 281 7.51 -19.89 -12.99
C PHE A 281 8.64 -20.11 -14.00
N GLY A 282 9.77 -19.39 -13.90
CA GLY A 282 10.85 -19.45 -14.86
C GLY A 282 10.43 -18.89 -16.22
N GLU A 283 10.88 -19.55 -17.28
CA GLU A 283 10.45 -19.25 -18.65
C GLU A 283 9.16 -20.00 -19.04
N ALA A 284 8.59 -20.79 -18.12
CA ALA A 284 7.38 -21.56 -18.38
C ALA A 284 6.13 -20.68 -18.22
N GLY A 285 5.14 -20.96 -19.06
CA GLY A 285 3.84 -20.30 -19.01
C GLY A 285 3.77 -19.04 -19.87
N LEU A 286 2.86 -19.04 -20.81
CA LEU A 286 2.49 -17.85 -21.57
C LEU A 286 1.54 -17.02 -20.71
N PHE A 287 2.04 -15.89 -20.22
CA PHE A 287 1.24 -14.88 -19.56
C PHE A 287 0.73 -13.88 -20.61
N GLU A 288 -0.58 -13.86 -20.84
CA GLU A 288 -1.24 -12.84 -21.64
C GLU A 288 -1.77 -11.74 -20.72
N PRO A 289 -1.17 -10.52 -20.69
CA PRO A 289 -1.68 -9.45 -19.84
C PRO A 289 -3.07 -9.01 -20.30
N ALA A 290 -3.99 -8.91 -19.37
CA ALA A 290 -5.26 -8.26 -19.57
C ALA A 290 -5.13 -6.79 -19.18
N ALA A 291 -5.23 -5.90 -20.18
CA ALA A 291 -5.42 -4.46 -20.03
C ALA A 291 -4.48 -3.73 -19.06
N GLY A 292 -3.18 -3.98 -19.10
CA GLY A 292 -2.16 -3.07 -18.53
C GLY A 292 -2.12 -2.90 -17.02
N LEU A 293 -2.84 -3.70 -16.24
CA LEU A 293 -3.08 -3.43 -14.82
C LEU A 293 -2.75 -4.60 -13.89
N GLY A 294 -1.61 -5.24 -14.09
CA GLY A 294 -1.13 -6.26 -13.14
C GLY A 294 -2.05 -7.48 -13.01
N ILE A 295 -2.92 -7.70 -14.00
CA ILE A 295 -3.79 -8.86 -14.08
C ILE A 295 -3.69 -9.49 -15.46
N GLY A 296 -3.72 -10.80 -15.54
CA GLY A 296 -3.60 -11.52 -16.81
C GLY A 296 -4.15 -12.94 -16.71
N LEU A 297 -4.07 -13.66 -17.81
CA LEU A 297 -4.53 -15.04 -17.91
C LEU A 297 -3.41 -15.93 -18.43
N ALA A 298 -3.23 -17.07 -17.79
CA ALA A 298 -2.23 -18.08 -18.17
C ALA A 298 -2.91 -19.42 -18.42
N GLY A 299 -2.30 -20.27 -19.27
CA GLY A 299 -2.79 -21.63 -19.51
C GLY A 299 -2.63 -22.52 -18.29
N ALA A 300 -3.72 -23.21 -17.87
CA ALA A 300 -3.67 -24.11 -16.72
C ALA A 300 -2.74 -25.30 -16.94
N GLU A 301 -2.69 -25.85 -18.15
CA GLU A 301 -1.85 -27.01 -18.49
C GLU A 301 -0.36 -26.67 -18.45
N GLU A 302 0.03 -25.47 -18.89
CA GLU A 302 1.40 -24.96 -18.86
C GLU A 302 1.88 -24.71 -17.44
N LEU A 303 1.02 -24.15 -16.58
CA LEU A 303 1.32 -23.97 -15.16
C LEU A 303 1.33 -25.30 -14.39
N ALA A 304 0.44 -26.24 -14.71
CA ALA A 304 0.42 -27.58 -14.12
C ALA A 304 1.69 -28.37 -14.44
N ALA A 305 2.22 -28.23 -15.66
CA ALA A 305 3.48 -28.86 -16.07
C ALA A 305 4.67 -28.36 -15.24
N SER A 306 4.62 -27.16 -14.71
CA SER A 306 5.63 -26.61 -13.77
C SER A 306 5.49 -27.14 -12.33
N GLY A 307 4.44 -27.91 -12.03
CA GLY A 307 4.15 -28.47 -10.71
C GLY A 307 3.70 -27.44 -9.65
N MET A 308 3.35 -26.22 -10.04
CA MET A 308 3.22 -25.10 -9.10
C MET A 308 2.00 -24.20 -9.33
N ILE A 309 0.78 -24.77 -9.34
CA ILE A 309 -0.44 -23.92 -9.33
C ILE A 309 -0.74 -23.46 -7.89
N THR A 310 0.17 -22.67 -7.30
CA THR A 310 -0.01 -22.06 -5.99
C THR A 310 0.26 -20.56 -6.06
N SER A 311 -0.56 -19.78 -5.39
CA SER A 311 -0.34 -18.35 -5.20
C SER A 311 0.99 -18.10 -4.48
N SER A 312 1.52 -16.91 -4.59
CA SER A 312 2.67 -16.45 -3.81
C SER A 312 2.37 -15.05 -3.28
N ARG A 313 3.22 -14.51 -2.43
CA ARG A 313 3.06 -13.14 -1.94
C ARG A 313 2.91 -12.12 -3.07
N TRP A 314 3.66 -12.30 -4.16
CA TRP A 314 3.73 -11.35 -5.28
C TRP A 314 2.72 -11.63 -6.39
N ILE A 315 2.18 -12.85 -6.43
CA ILE A 315 1.29 -13.32 -7.49
C ILE A 315 0.14 -14.11 -6.86
N ARG A 316 -1.08 -13.63 -7.06
CA ARG A 316 -2.29 -14.34 -6.73
C ARG A 316 -2.80 -15.08 -7.97
N LEU A 317 -3.15 -16.33 -7.80
CA LEU A 317 -3.70 -17.18 -8.84
C LEU A 317 -5.14 -17.54 -8.51
N THR A 318 -6.01 -17.49 -9.51
CA THR A 318 -7.41 -17.90 -9.39
C THR A 318 -7.76 -18.81 -10.57
N GLN A 319 -8.17 -20.04 -10.29
CA GLN A 319 -8.67 -20.95 -11.30
C GLN A 319 -9.99 -20.44 -11.86
N VAL A 320 -10.05 -20.12 -13.13
CA VAL A 320 -11.26 -19.59 -13.78
C VAL A 320 -12.24 -20.71 -14.07
N HIS A 321 -13.49 -20.55 -13.65
CA HIS A 321 -14.59 -21.45 -13.95
C HIS A 321 -15.47 -20.92 -15.09
N SER A 322 -15.72 -19.61 -15.11
CA SER A 322 -16.43 -18.98 -16.22
C SER A 322 -16.07 -17.51 -16.39
N ILE A 323 -16.29 -17.02 -17.61
CA ILE A 323 -16.17 -15.60 -17.95
C ILE A 323 -17.51 -15.16 -18.49
N GLU A 324 -18.16 -14.24 -17.80
CA GLU A 324 -19.53 -13.80 -18.05
C GLU A 324 -19.58 -12.34 -18.52
N ARG A 325 -20.73 -11.95 -19.06
CA ARG A 325 -21.01 -10.52 -19.27
C ARG A 325 -21.06 -9.82 -17.92
N PRO A 326 -20.67 -8.53 -17.84
CA PRO A 326 -20.64 -7.78 -16.59
C PRO A 326 -22.06 -7.35 -16.15
N ARG A 327 -22.96 -8.30 -16.12
CA ARG A 327 -24.36 -8.16 -15.67
C ARG A 327 -24.56 -9.06 -14.47
N LEU A 328 -25.06 -8.48 -13.40
CA LEU A 328 -25.24 -9.18 -12.15
C LEU A 328 -26.12 -10.43 -12.28
N ASP A 329 -27.18 -10.37 -13.11
CA ASP A 329 -28.06 -11.50 -13.37
C ASP A 329 -27.37 -12.66 -14.12
N ASP A 330 -26.47 -12.36 -15.04
CA ASP A 330 -25.71 -13.38 -15.77
C ASP A 330 -24.71 -14.08 -14.84
N VAL A 331 -24.04 -13.31 -13.99
CA VAL A 331 -23.12 -13.81 -12.97
C VAL A 331 -23.85 -14.65 -11.91
N GLU A 332 -25.00 -14.18 -11.43
CA GLU A 332 -25.83 -14.92 -10.47
C GLU A 332 -26.27 -16.30 -11.03
N LYS A 333 -26.73 -16.33 -12.30
CA LYS A 333 -27.09 -17.58 -13.00
C LYS A 333 -25.88 -18.51 -13.17
N ALA A 334 -24.70 -17.98 -13.48
CA ALA A 334 -23.48 -18.76 -13.60
C ALA A 334 -23.07 -19.38 -12.25
N ILE A 335 -23.14 -18.60 -11.17
CA ILE A 335 -22.88 -19.10 -9.81
C ILE A 335 -23.87 -20.20 -9.43
N VAL A 336 -25.17 -20.00 -9.68
CA VAL A 336 -26.19 -21.02 -9.38
C VAL A 336 -25.94 -22.32 -10.16
N ARG A 337 -25.49 -22.23 -11.41
CA ARG A 337 -25.09 -23.42 -12.19
C ARG A 337 -23.89 -24.15 -11.56
N LEU A 338 -22.86 -23.38 -11.10
CA LEU A 338 -21.69 -23.94 -10.43
C LEU A 338 -22.03 -24.59 -9.08
N ILE A 339 -22.99 -24.01 -8.34
CA ILE A 339 -23.48 -24.54 -7.05
C ILE A 339 -24.35 -25.79 -7.26
N GLY A 340 -25.06 -25.91 -8.40
CA GLY A 340 -25.94 -27.06 -8.69
C GLY A 340 -25.20 -28.40 -8.73
N GLU A 341 -23.88 -28.38 -8.93
CA GLU A 341 -23.01 -29.58 -8.95
C GLU A 341 -22.22 -29.76 -7.65
N ASP A 342 -22.10 -28.68 -6.82
CA ASP A 342 -21.34 -28.68 -5.57
C ASP A 342 -22.11 -27.95 -4.45
N ARG A 343 -21.62 -28.05 -3.21
CA ARG A 343 -22.16 -27.27 -2.08
C ARG A 343 -22.01 -25.76 -2.29
N PRO A 344 -22.94 -24.94 -1.79
CA PRO A 344 -22.78 -23.47 -1.82
C PRO A 344 -21.44 -23.02 -1.24
N PRO A 345 -20.80 -21.97 -1.81
CA PRO A 345 -19.56 -21.44 -1.27
C PRO A 345 -19.78 -20.85 0.13
N GLY A 346 -18.84 -21.07 1.03
CA GLY A 346 -18.86 -20.44 2.35
C GLY A 346 -18.64 -18.93 2.30
N ARG A 347 -18.03 -18.41 1.21
CA ARG A 347 -17.78 -16.99 1.01
C ARG A 347 -17.70 -16.64 -0.48
N ILE A 348 -18.28 -15.49 -0.83
CA ILE A 348 -18.09 -14.85 -2.14
C ILE A 348 -17.32 -13.53 -1.94
N VAL A 349 -16.23 -13.33 -2.69
CA VAL A 349 -15.42 -12.13 -2.69
C VAL A 349 -15.54 -11.45 -4.05
N VAL A 350 -16.03 -10.23 -4.09
CA VAL A 350 -16.14 -9.43 -5.33
C VAL A 350 -14.99 -8.43 -5.39
N ARG A 351 -14.27 -8.42 -6.49
CA ARG A 351 -13.16 -7.53 -6.78
C ARG A 351 -13.44 -6.76 -8.06
N THR A 352 -12.99 -5.54 -8.16
CA THR A 352 -13.09 -4.74 -9.39
C THR A 352 -11.76 -4.06 -9.68
N ARG A 353 -11.45 -3.94 -10.96
CA ARG A 353 -10.38 -3.09 -11.48
C ARG A 353 -11.00 -1.99 -12.31
N ASP A 354 -10.50 -0.75 -12.18
CA ASP A 354 -10.97 0.43 -12.91
C ASP A 354 -12.47 0.70 -12.77
N SER A 355 -13.05 0.38 -11.62
CA SER A 355 -14.49 0.55 -11.40
C SER A 355 -15.35 -0.12 -12.49
N ALA A 356 -14.87 -1.24 -13.03
CA ALA A 356 -15.56 -1.98 -14.10
C ALA A 356 -16.94 -2.46 -13.69
N ILE A 357 -17.14 -2.72 -12.39
CA ILE A 357 -18.43 -3.09 -11.77
C ILE A 357 -18.56 -2.39 -10.40
N ASP A 358 -19.79 -2.27 -9.90
CA ASP A 358 -20.07 -1.85 -8.53
C ASP A 358 -19.89 -3.04 -7.58
N ALA A 359 -18.70 -3.16 -7.00
CA ALA A 359 -18.33 -4.29 -6.14
C ALA A 359 -19.19 -4.38 -4.87
N ASP A 360 -19.62 -3.25 -4.29
CA ASP A 360 -20.44 -3.23 -3.08
C ASP A 360 -21.87 -3.71 -3.37
N GLN A 361 -22.45 -3.27 -4.48
CA GLN A 361 -23.76 -3.74 -4.93
C GLN A 361 -23.72 -5.26 -5.19
N TRP A 362 -22.69 -5.73 -5.89
CA TRP A 362 -22.54 -7.14 -6.24
C TRP A 362 -22.32 -8.00 -4.99
N THR A 363 -21.46 -7.57 -4.07
CA THR A 363 -21.22 -8.27 -2.80
C THR A 363 -22.51 -8.46 -2.00
N ARG A 364 -23.32 -7.39 -1.89
CA ARG A 364 -24.61 -7.47 -1.18
C ARG A 364 -25.58 -8.44 -1.81
N ARG A 365 -25.71 -8.43 -3.14
CA ARG A 365 -26.66 -9.30 -3.85
C ARG A 365 -26.20 -10.76 -3.86
N LEU A 366 -24.94 -11.00 -4.20
CA LEU A 366 -24.37 -12.36 -4.32
C LEU A 366 -24.14 -13.02 -2.95
N GLY A 367 -24.02 -12.24 -1.89
CA GLY A 367 -23.95 -12.74 -0.52
C GLY A 367 -25.16 -13.57 -0.08
N ARG A 368 -26.28 -13.51 -0.80
CA ARG A 368 -27.46 -14.37 -0.57
C ARG A 368 -27.26 -15.81 -1.04
N LEU A 369 -26.27 -16.05 -1.90
CA LEU A 369 -25.91 -17.37 -2.43
C LEU A 369 -24.89 -18.11 -1.57
N VAL A 370 -24.47 -17.51 -0.45
CA VAL A 370 -23.49 -18.07 0.49
C VAL A 370 -24.23 -18.88 1.56
N ASP A 371 -23.71 -20.06 1.87
CA ASP A 371 -24.11 -20.81 3.06
C ASP A 371 -23.09 -20.60 4.19
N PRO A 372 -23.38 -19.77 5.21
CA PRO A 372 -22.47 -19.56 6.32
C PRO A 372 -22.20 -20.83 7.15
N ALA A 373 -23.09 -21.81 7.09
CA ALA A 373 -22.95 -23.09 7.80
C ALA A 373 -22.17 -24.15 6.99
N GLY A 374 -21.78 -23.85 5.74
CA GLY A 374 -21.05 -24.75 4.84
C GLY A 374 -19.61 -25.08 5.24
N GLY A 375 -19.21 -24.78 6.46
CA GLY A 375 -17.90 -25.02 7.05
C GLY A 375 -17.91 -26.06 8.15
N ASP A 376 -18.37 -27.28 7.91
CA ASP A 376 -18.13 -28.34 8.86
C ASP A 376 -16.86 -29.13 8.53
N GLY A 377 -16.14 -29.42 9.57
CA GLY A 377 -14.77 -29.85 9.69
C GLY A 377 -14.39 -31.22 9.15
N SER A 378 -14.74 -31.62 7.94
CA SER A 378 -14.23 -32.88 7.42
C SER A 378 -13.30 -32.80 6.22
N SER A 379 -13.09 -31.63 5.62
CA SER A 379 -12.04 -31.46 4.59
C SER A 379 -11.80 -29.98 4.25
N GLY A 380 -11.10 -29.24 5.12
CA GLY A 380 -10.44 -28.01 4.69
C GLY A 380 -11.37 -26.80 4.48
N LEU A 381 -10.78 -25.66 4.50
CA LEU A 381 -11.25 -24.28 4.34
C LEU A 381 -12.58 -24.09 3.59
N PRO A 382 -13.43 -23.14 4.02
CA PRO A 382 -14.67 -22.82 3.32
C PRO A 382 -14.35 -22.48 1.87
N GLN A 383 -15.08 -23.09 0.93
CA GLN A 383 -14.89 -22.83 -0.49
C GLN A 383 -15.15 -21.36 -0.78
N VAL A 384 -14.10 -20.63 -1.11
CA VAL A 384 -14.17 -19.22 -1.48
C VAL A 384 -14.38 -19.13 -2.99
N LEU A 385 -15.40 -18.41 -3.42
CA LEU A 385 -15.60 -18.04 -4.82
C LEU A 385 -15.19 -16.58 -5.01
N GLU A 386 -14.32 -16.32 -5.98
CA GLU A 386 -13.89 -14.97 -6.33
C GLU A 386 -14.52 -14.53 -7.64
N ILE A 387 -14.97 -13.28 -7.67
CA ILE A 387 -15.58 -12.66 -8.84
C ILE A 387 -14.80 -11.39 -9.14
N TYR A 388 -14.25 -11.33 -10.35
CA TYR A 388 -13.48 -10.17 -10.80
C TYR A 388 -14.22 -9.43 -11.91
N GLY A 389 -14.58 -8.19 -11.67
CA GLY A 389 -14.97 -7.26 -12.72
C GLY A 389 -13.71 -6.63 -13.32
N ILE A 390 -13.35 -7.01 -14.54
CA ILE A 390 -12.13 -6.56 -15.21
C ILE A 390 -12.39 -6.10 -16.63
N ARG A 391 -11.51 -5.25 -17.14
CA ARG A 391 -11.51 -4.85 -18.54
C ARG A 391 -10.49 -5.67 -19.33
N ILE A 392 -10.94 -6.33 -20.39
CA ILE A 392 -10.07 -7.02 -21.36
C ILE A 392 -10.23 -6.31 -22.70
N GLY A 393 -9.21 -5.58 -23.13
CA GLY A 393 -9.27 -4.71 -24.29
C GLY A 393 -10.37 -3.65 -24.13
N ARG A 394 -11.36 -3.63 -25.05
CA ARG A 394 -12.52 -2.70 -25.01
C ARG A 394 -13.72 -3.25 -24.24
N ARG A 395 -13.67 -4.48 -23.77
CA ARG A 395 -14.80 -5.16 -23.12
C ARG A 395 -14.59 -5.24 -21.62
N ILE A 396 -15.68 -5.06 -20.88
CA ILE A 396 -15.72 -5.42 -19.45
C ILE A 396 -16.30 -6.82 -19.36
N VAL A 397 -15.71 -7.66 -18.52
CA VAL A 397 -16.16 -9.03 -18.24
C VAL A 397 -16.19 -9.27 -16.74
N ALA A 398 -16.97 -10.26 -16.33
CA ALA A 398 -16.94 -10.81 -14.99
C ALA A 398 -16.30 -12.19 -15.04
N VAL A 399 -15.18 -12.36 -14.34
CA VAL A 399 -14.50 -13.66 -14.22
C VAL A 399 -14.91 -14.29 -12.90
N ILE A 400 -15.37 -15.53 -12.95
CA ILE A 400 -15.76 -16.31 -11.78
C ILE A 400 -14.75 -17.44 -11.60
N GLY A 401 -14.16 -17.55 -10.41
CA GLY A 401 -13.14 -18.57 -10.16
C GLY A 401 -12.93 -18.90 -8.70
N ARG A 402 -12.05 -19.84 -8.44
CA ARG A 402 -11.60 -20.25 -7.10
C ARG A 402 -10.14 -19.87 -6.89
N PRO A 403 -9.79 -19.26 -5.75
CA PRO A 403 -8.39 -18.96 -5.46
C PRO A 403 -7.56 -20.24 -5.41
N CYS A 404 -6.40 -20.24 -6.03
CA CYS A 404 -5.42 -21.30 -5.85
C CYS A 404 -4.80 -21.20 -4.45
N PRO A 405 -4.42 -22.33 -3.82
CA PRO A 405 -3.86 -22.33 -2.49
C PRO A 405 -2.59 -21.45 -2.41
N GLU A 406 -2.33 -20.90 -1.25
CA GLU A 406 -1.02 -20.33 -0.91
C GLU A 406 -0.08 -21.47 -0.49
N PRO A 407 1.23 -21.36 -0.74
CA PRO A 407 2.18 -22.33 -0.23
C PRO A 407 2.15 -22.29 1.30
N ASP A 408 2.22 -23.46 1.93
CA ASP A 408 2.29 -23.57 3.39
C ASP A 408 3.42 -22.68 3.93
N GLN A 409 3.12 -21.90 4.98
CA GLN A 409 4.07 -20.94 5.56
C GLN A 409 5.28 -21.62 6.25
N GLU A 410 5.32 -22.94 6.33
CA GLU A 410 6.40 -23.69 7.03
C GLU A 410 7.72 -23.80 6.23
N SER A 411 7.79 -23.38 4.97
CA SER A 411 9.01 -23.51 4.15
C SER A 411 9.86 -22.24 3.99
N SER A 412 9.53 -21.13 4.65
CA SER A 412 10.29 -19.87 4.57
C SER A 412 11.32 -19.65 5.70
N GLY A 413 11.65 -20.66 6.44
CA GLY A 413 12.64 -20.62 7.52
C GLY A 413 13.94 -21.30 7.13
N ALA A 414 14.67 -20.80 6.13
CA ALA A 414 16.11 -21.00 5.97
C ALA A 414 16.58 -20.43 4.61
N LEU A 415 17.03 -19.18 4.59
CA LEU A 415 18.16 -18.74 3.73
C LEU A 415 18.73 -17.46 4.33
#